data_c2e0efa29f7d20940a4788026efef760
#
_entry.id   c2e0efa29f7d20940a4788026efef760
#
_cell.length_a   1.000
_cell.length_b   1.000
_cell.length_c   1.000
_cell.angle_alpha   90.00
_cell.angle_beta   90.00
_cell.angle_gamma   90.00
#
_symmetry.space_group_name_H-M   'P 1'
#
loop_
_entity.id
_entity.type
_entity.pdbx_description
1 polymer ?
#
loop_
_entity_poly.entity_id
_entity_poly.type
_entity_poly.pdbx_seq_one_letter_code
_entity_poly.pdbx_strand_id
1 'polypeptide(L)' 'MATKRDYYEILGVDRNVNDDDLKKAYKKVALKYHPDRNPGDKHAEEKFKEAAEAYDVLRDPKKREMY' A
#
# COMPACT_ATOMS: atom_id res chain seq x y z
N MET A 1 1.44 1.74 -21.40
CA MET A 1 1.57 1.99 -20.78
C MET A 1 1.50 1.66 -19.57
N ALA A 2 1.82 0.92 -19.15
CA ALA A 2 1.70 0.60 -17.96
C ALA A 2 2.12 1.45 -17.10
N THR A 3 1.58 1.67 -16.24
CA THR A 3 1.98 2.65 -15.48
C THR A 3 1.97 2.20 -14.12
N LYS A 4 2.54 2.91 -13.25
CA LYS A 4 2.50 2.63 -11.89
C LYS A 4 1.12 2.77 -11.41
N ARG A 5 0.69 1.90 -10.55
CA ARG A 5 -0.59 2.03 -9.94
C ARG A 5 -0.59 3.21 -9.00
N ASP A 6 -1.79 3.75 -8.81
CA ASP A 6 -1.99 4.83 -7.86
C ASP A 6 -1.81 4.25 -6.46
N TYR A 7 -0.87 4.77 -5.69
CA TYR A 7 -0.61 4.29 -4.35
C TYR A 7 -1.81 4.44 -3.43
N TYR A 8 -2.60 5.48 -3.63
CA TYR A 8 -3.82 5.66 -2.83
C TYR A 8 -4.80 4.54 -3.12
N GLU A 9 -4.88 4.14 -4.38
CA GLU A 9 -5.75 3.07 -4.81
C GLU A 9 -5.30 1.72 -4.26
N ILE A 10 -3.99 1.50 -4.27
CA ILE A 10 -3.43 0.26 -3.74
C ILE A 10 -3.82 0.05 -2.29
N LEU A 11 -3.81 1.12 -1.51
CA LEU A 11 -4.17 1.05 -0.10
C LEU A 11 -5.66 1.28 0.14
N GLY A 12 -6.41 1.63 -0.92
CA GLY A 12 -7.85 1.85 -0.79
C GLY A 12 -8.19 3.08 0.02
N VAL A 13 -7.42 4.15 -0.14
CA VAL A 13 -7.64 5.38 0.63
C VAL A 13 -7.79 6.56 -0.29
N ASP A 14 -8.31 7.65 0.25
CA ASP A 14 -8.43 8.90 -0.45
C ASP A 14 -7.12 9.64 -0.47
N ARG A 15 -6.97 10.56 -1.40
CA ARG A 15 -5.78 11.40 -1.46
C ARG A 15 -5.65 12.31 -0.25
N ASN A 16 -6.77 12.56 0.42
CA ASN A 16 -6.78 13.40 1.61
C ASN A 16 -6.61 12.61 2.90
N VAL A 17 -6.26 11.33 2.79
CA VAL A 17 -6.15 10.48 3.96
C VAL A 17 -5.10 11.03 4.91
N ASN A 18 -5.40 10.99 6.21
CA ASN A 18 -4.43 11.43 7.21
C ASN A 18 -3.52 10.25 7.58
N ASP A 19 -2.48 10.54 8.35
CA ASP A 19 -1.47 9.54 8.66
C ASP A 19 -2.04 8.35 9.43
N ASP A 20 -2.95 8.60 10.35
CA ASP A 20 -3.54 7.52 11.15
C ASP A 20 -4.35 6.57 10.28
N ASP A 21 -5.18 7.14 9.41
CA ASP A 21 -6.02 6.33 8.54
C ASP A 21 -5.16 5.60 7.50
N LEU A 22 -4.11 6.25 7.05
CA LEU A 22 -3.19 5.62 6.10
C LEU A 22 -2.55 4.39 6.74
N LYS A 23 -2.11 4.52 7.97
CA LYS A 23 -1.51 3.41 8.69
C LYS A 23 -2.49 2.26 8.88
N LYS A 24 -3.73 2.58 9.22
CA LYS A 24 -4.75 1.56 9.40
C LYS A 24 -5.04 0.83 8.09
N ALA A 25 -5.11 1.59 7.00
CA ALA A 25 -5.36 0.99 5.70
C ALA A 25 -4.21 0.06 5.31
N TYR A 26 -3.00 0.49 5.53
CA TYR A 26 -1.84 -0.35 5.22
C TYR A 26 -1.88 -1.64 6.03
N LYS A 27 -2.19 -1.55 7.31
CA LYS A 27 -2.25 -2.74 8.16
C LYS A 27 -3.28 -3.74 7.66
N LYS A 28 -4.42 -3.25 7.21
CA LYS A 28 -5.47 -4.13 6.68
C LYS A 28 -4.98 -4.86 5.43
N VAL A 29 -4.38 -4.13 4.51
CA VAL A 29 -3.90 -4.73 3.27
C VAL A 29 -2.76 -5.69 3.56
N ALA A 30 -1.85 -5.30 4.46
CA ALA A 30 -0.72 -6.14 4.81
C ALA A 30 -1.18 -7.46 5.42
N LEU A 31 -2.18 -7.42 6.28
CA LEU A 31 -2.69 -8.64 6.88
C LEU A 31 -3.39 -9.53 5.84
N LYS A 32 -4.15 -8.89 4.96
CA LYS A 32 -4.88 -9.64 3.94
C LYS A 32 -3.95 -10.41 3.02
N TYR A 33 -2.83 -9.82 2.65
CA TYR A 33 -1.91 -10.41 1.69
C TYR A 33 -0.61 -10.91 2.31
N HIS A 34 -0.57 -11.02 3.63
CA HIS A 34 0.64 -11.46 4.30
C HIS A 34 1.05 -12.86 3.86
N PRO A 35 2.35 -13.08 3.62
CA PRO A 35 2.82 -14.40 3.18
C PRO A 35 2.46 -15.55 4.10
N ASP A 36 2.42 -15.29 5.40
CA ASP A 36 2.04 -16.33 6.37
C ASP A 36 0.60 -16.77 6.20
N ARG A 37 -0.26 -15.86 5.77
CA ARG A 37 -1.67 -16.17 5.56
C ARG A 37 -1.93 -16.70 4.16
N ASN A 38 -1.02 -16.45 3.25
CA ASN A 38 -1.18 -16.82 1.85
C ASN A 38 0.08 -17.51 1.35
N PRO A 39 0.48 -18.62 1.98
CA PRO A 39 1.73 -19.28 1.62
C PRO A 39 1.69 -19.77 0.17
N GLY A 40 2.73 -19.44 -0.57
CA GLY A 40 2.84 -19.88 -1.94
C GLY A 40 2.02 -19.09 -2.94
N ASP A 41 1.30 -18.07 -2.49
CA ASP A 41 0.48 -17.26 -3.38
C ASP A 41 1.30 -16.06 -3.85
N LYS A 42 1.75 -16.14 -5.09
CA LYS A 42 2.58 -15.06 -5.65
C LYS A 42 1.81 -13.78 -5.83
N HIS A 43 0.54 -13.88 -6.12
CA HIS A 43 -0.30 -12.70 -6.29
C HIS A 43 -0.39 -11.91 -4.98
N ALA A 44 -0.60 -12.65 -3.87
CA ALA A 44 -0.65 -12.01 -2.57
C ALA A 44 0.69 -11.39 -2.20
N GLU A 45 1.78 -12.07 -2.57
CA GLU A 45 3.11 -11.55 -2.30
C GLU A 45 3.35 -10.24 -3.03
N GLU A 46 2.94 -10.17 -4.30
CA GLU A 46 3.08 -8.94 -5.07
C GLU A 46 2.23 -7.82 -4.48
N LYS A 47 1.01 -8.13 -4.08
CA LYS A 47 0.14 -7.13 -3.47
C LYS A 47 0.72 -6.63 -2.16
N PHE A 48 1.31 -7.52 -1.39
CA PHE A 48 1.93 -7.13 -0.14
C PHE A 48 3.09 -6.16 -0.38
N LYS A 49 3.91 -6.46 -1.38
CA LYS A 49 5.03 -5.60 -1.74
C LYS A 49 4.56 -4.24 -2.23
N GLU A 50 3.53 -4.23 -3.06
CA GLU A 50 2.98 -2.98 -3.56
C GLU A 50 2.45 -2.12 -2.41
N ALA A 51 1.75 -2.75 -1.47
CA ALA A 51 1.22 -2.03 -0.33
C ALA A 51 2.33 -1.44 0.53
N ALA A 52 3.40 -2.19 0.73
CA ALA A 52 4.53 -1.71 1.50
C ALA A 52 5.18 -0.50 0.83
N GLU A 53 5.35 -0.57 -0.48
CA GLU A 53 5.92 0.54 -1.22
C GLU A 53 5.00 1.76 -1.17
N ALA A 54 3.72 1.56 -1.36
CA ALA A 54 2.75 2.65 -1.32
C ALA A 54 2.77 3.35 0.03
N TYR A 55 2.79 2.56 1.09
CA TYR A 55 2.80 3.13 2.43
C TYR A 55 4.10 3.90 2.68
N ASP A 56 5.24 3.35 2.25
CA ASP A 56 6.52 4.00 2.43
C ASP A 56 6.57 5.37 1.77
N VAL A 57 5.97 5.49 0.60
CA VAL A 57 5.92 6.75 -0.12
C VAL A 57 4.92 7.71 0.51
N LEU A 58 3.73 7.23 0.80
CA LEU A 58 2.66 8.11 1.25
C LEU A 58 2.81 8.56 2.71
N ARG A 59 3.55 7.81 3.52
CA ARG A 59 3.75 8.20 4.91
C ARG A 59 4.81 9.29 5.04
N ASP A 60 5.65 9.46 4.05
CA ASP A 60 6.71 10.46 4.07
C ASP A 60 6.20 11.73 3.40
N PRO A 61 6.09 12.85 4.13
CA PRO A 61 5.55 14.07 3.56
C PRO A 61 6.26 14.53 2.29
N LYS A 62 7.59 14.37 2.25
CA LYS A 62 8.34 14.77 1.07
C LYS A 62 8.03 13.87 -0.12
N LYS A 63 8.04 12.57 0.09
CA LYS A 63 7.77 11.64 -0.99
C LYS A 63 6.33 11.76 -1.45
N ARG A 64 5.43 11.96 -0.51
CA ARG A 64 4.02 12.11 -0.85
C ARG A 64 3.79 13.35 -1.70
N GLU A 65 4.48 14.43 -1.37
CA GLU A 65 4.37 15.65 -2.13
C GLU A 65 4.89 15.47 -3.54
N MET A 66 5.99 14.75 -3.68
CA MET A 66 6.57 14.51 -4.98
C MET A 66 5.75 13.54 -5.82
N TYR A 67 4.99 12.71 -5.19
CA TYR A 67 4.15 11.75 -5.89
C TYR A 67 2.91 12.44 -6.43
#